data_4a29a685a0fbd12bb54138edaa63e729
#
_entry.id   4a29a685a0fbd12bb54138edaa63e729
#
_cell.length_a   1.000
_cell.length_b   1.000
_cell.length_c   1.000
_cell.angle_alpha   90.00
_cell.angle_beta   90.00
_cell.angle_gamma   90.00
#
_symmetry.space_group_name_H-M   'P 1'
#
loop_
_entity.id
_entity.type
_entity.pdbx_description
1 polymer ?
#
loop_
_entity_poly.entity_id
_entity_poly.type
_entity_poly.pdbx_seq_one_letter_code
_entity_poly.pdbx_strand_id
1 'polypeptide(L)'
;MKEKEISLSTTTEQKVERQETGKACLNFGYEGQSSLEQSQIEHVQHMIRLRPPLFETDVSESLICQMYRVNFLKEKVKTSEFTVAVARCEELLQPCAVEDVQVMLETICSTFSCSAPNELGLKTYWELLKKYPAGLFPYVTLHICATYKYPRLPMPMEFLTYLDEEYAKASRFLLELKNAGAWALQLEQTQGKI
;
A
#
# COMPACT_ATOMS: atom_id res chain seq x y z
N MET A 1 -43.55 18.76 11.69
CA MET A 1 -42.12 18.79 11.43
C MET A 1 -41.47 17.72 12.31
N LYS A 2 -40.96 16.64 11.74
CA LYS A 2 -40.29 15.57 12.48
C LYS A 2 -38.82 15.58 12.02
N GLU A 3 -37.96 15.96 12.94
CA GLU A 3 -36.48 15.86 12.77
C GLU A 3 -36.08 14.40 12.69
N LYS A 4 -35.28 14.06 11.67
CA LYS A 4 -34.62 12.77 11.54
C LYS A 4 -33.25 12.85 12.22
N GLU A 5 -33.12 12.17 13.33
CA GLU A 5 -31.82 11.84 13.91
C GLU A 5 -31.05 10.93 12.93
N ILE A 6 -29.91 11.39 12.45
CA ILE A 6 -28.95 10.58 11.69
C ILE A 6 -27.96 10.01 12.70
N SER A 7 -28.04 8.70 12.93
CA SER A 7 -27.18 7.99 13.88
C SER A 7 -25.74 7.91 13.36
N LEU A 8 -24.82 8.50 14.09
CA LEU A 8 -23.36 8.33 13.97
C LEU A 8 -22.93 7.02 14.66
N SER A 9 -23.07 5.86 14.04
CA SER A 9 -22.66 4.60 14.68
C SER A 9 -21.66 3.73 13.86
N THR A 10 -21.18 4.20 12.71
CA THR A 10 -20.38 3.34 11.81
C THR A 10 -18.86 3.37 12.04
N THR A 11 -18.34 4.36 12.78
CA THR A 11 -16.88 4.56 12.89
C THR A 11 -16.22 3.73 14.00
N THR A 12 -16.99 3.32 15.01
CA THR A 12 -16.44 2.60 16.19
C THR A 12 -16.32 1.10 15.94
N GLU A 13 -17.24 0.51 15.19
CA GLU A 13 -17.24 -0.93 14.90
C GLU A 13 -16.09 -1.34 13.96
N GLN A 14 -15.78 -0.53 12.93
CA GLN A 14 -14.64 -0.82 12.04
C GLN A 14 -13.28 -0.75 12.73
N LYS A 15 -13.17 0.04 13.81
CA LYS A 15 -11.92 0.17 14.57
C LYS A 15 -11.70 -1.02 15.52
N VAL A 16 -12.77 -1.63 16.00
CA VAL A 16 -12.73 -2.83 16.86
C VAL A 16 -12.43 -4.07 16.02
N GLU A 17 -13.05 -4.23 14.85
CA GLU A 17 -12.76 -5.35 13.93
C GLU A 17 -11.30 -5.37 13.44
N ARG A 18 -10.70 -4.19 13.14
CA ARG A 18 -9.28 -4.13 12.76
C ARG A 18 -8.32 -4.51 13.89
N GLN A 19 -8.69 -4.30 15.15
CA GLN A 19 -7.88 -4.74 16.29
C GLN A 19 -7.98 -6.25 16.55
N GLU A 20 -9.11 -6.87 16.24
CA GLU A 20 -9.30 -8.32 16.42
C GLU A 20 -8.67 -9.14 15.28
N THR A 21 -8.70 -8.65 14.03
CA THR A 21 -8.02 -9.33 12.91
C THR A 21 -6.50 -9.35 13.10
N GLY A 22 -5.90 -8.25 13.58
CA GLY A 22 -4.47 -8.22 13.89
C GLY A 22 -4.04 -9.24 14.97
N LYS A 23 -4.90 -9.53 15.95
CA LYS A 23 -4.64 -10.57 16.96
C LYS A 23 -4.76 -11.99 16.41
N ALA A 24 -5.68 -12.22 15.47
CA ALA A 24 -5.88 -13.55 14.88
C ALA A 24 -4.67 -13.98 14.03
N CYS A 25 -4.05 -13.07 13.25
CA CYS A 25 -2.85 -13.39 12.46
C CYS A 25 -1.62 -13.72 13.33
N LEU A 26 -1.54 -13.18 14.53
CA LEU A 26 -0.42 -13.38 15.44
C LEU A 26 -0.49 -14.71 16.19
N ASN A 27 -1.68 -15.34 16.25
CA ASN A 27 -1.91 -16.63 16.89
C ASN A 27 -1.93 -17.83 15.93
N PHE A 28 -1.74 -17.62 14.62
CA PHE A 28 -1.58 -18.73 13.68
C PHE A 28 -0.20 -19.39 13.89
N GLY A 29 -0.11 -20.27 14.88
CA GLY A 29 0.96 -21.23 14.97
C GLY A 29 0.87 -22.19 13.79
N TYR A 30 1.69 -21.98 12.78
CA TYR A 30 2.08 -23.10 11.92
C TYR A 30 2.71 -24.13 12.84
N GLU A 31 2.31 -25.40 12.72
CA GLU A 31 2.89 -26.49 13.52
C GLU A 31 4.42 -26.40 13.47
N GLY A 32 5.06 -26.18 14.62
CA GLY A 32 6.52 -26.03 14.74
C GLY A 32 7.09 -24.60 14.79
N GLN A 33 6.26 -23.54 14.82
CA GLN A 33 6.75 -22.15 14.99
C GLN A 33 6.49 -21.62 16.39
N SER A 34 7.49 -20.93 16.96
CA SER A 34 7.36 -20.27 18.26
C SER A 34 6.30 -19.15 18.23
N SER A 35 5.55 -18.97 19.31
CA SER A 35 4.72 -17.78 19.49
C SER A 35 5.60 -16.53 19.59
N LEU A 36 5.15 -15.42 19.02
CA LEU A 36 5.85 -14.14 19.13
C LEU A 36 5.64 -13.56 20.55
N GLU A 37 6.69 -12.98 21.10
CA GLU A 37 6.62 -12.20 22.33
C GLU A 37 5.90 -10.86 22.08
N GLN A 38 5.45 -10.19 23.14
CA GLN A 38 4.70 -8.93 23.02
C GLN A 38 5.44 -7.84 22.26
N SER A 39 6.75 -7.69 22.48
CA SER A 39 7.61 -6.74 21.77
C SER A 39 7.71 -7.03 20.27
N GLN A 40 7.72 -8.32 19.91
CA GLN A 40 7.75 -8.77 18.51
C GLN A 40 6.41 -8.51 17.83
N ILE A 41 5.30 -8.71 18.55
CA ILE A 41 3.95 -8.39 18.08
C ILE A 41 3.83 -6.90 17.77
N GLU A 42 4.30 -6.03 18.64
CA GLU A 42 4.29 -4.58 18.42
C GLU A 42 5.10 -4.18 17.18
N HIS A 43 6.24 -4.84 16.96
CA HIS A 43 7.06 -4.60 15.76
C HIS A 43 6.34 -5.03 14.48
N VAL A 44 5.72 -6.21 14.48
CA VAL A 44 4.91 -6.68 13.33
C VAL A 44 3.74 -5.73 13.05
N GLN A 45 3.04 -5.27 14.10
CA GLN A 45 1.96 -4.29 13.95
C GLN A 45 2.47 -2.96 13.37
N HIS A 46 3.67 -2.54 13.75
CA HIS A 46 4.31 -1.37 13.15
C HIS A 46 4.59 -1.58 11.67
N MET A 47 5.15 -2.73 11.27
CA MET A 47 5.36 -3.07 9.86
C MET A 47 4.06 -3.11 9.06
N ILE A 48 2.96 -3.63 9.63
CA ILE A 48 1.62 -3.62 9.01
C ILE A 48 1.17 -2.19 8.72
N ARG A 49 1.39 -1.25 9.65
CA ARG A 49 1.04 0.17 9.48
C ARG A 49 1.90 0.87 8.44
N LEU A 50 3.13 0.40 8.22
CA LEU A 50 4.05 0.94 7.21
C LEU A 50 3.79 0.38 5.82
N ARG A 51 2.95 -0.65 5.69
CA ARG A 51 2.57 -1.21 4.39
C ARG A 51 1.86 -0.13 3.56
N PRO A 52 2.34 0.16 2.34
CA PRO A 52 1.68 1.11 1.45
C PRO A 52 0.25 0.66 1.14
N PRO A 53 -0.74 1.58 1.09
CA PRO A 53 -2.11 1.24 0.70
C PRO A 53 -2.19 0.52 -0.65
N LEU A 54 -1.31 0.86 -1.59
CA LEU A 54 -1.18 0.22 -2.90
C LEU A 54 -1.01 -1.31 -2.81
N PHE A 55 -0.39 -1.83 -1.75
CA PHE A 55 -0.10 -3.25 -1.56
C PHE A 55 -1.04 -3.95 -0.57
N GLU A 56 -2.07 -3.27 -0.09
CA GLU A 56 -2.93 -3.79 0.97
C GLU A 56 -3.65 -5.09 0.58
N THR A 57 -4.00 -5.27 -0.69
CA THR A 57 -4.65 -6.46 -1.22
C THR A 57 -3.68 -7.61 -1.52
N ASP A 58 -2.43 -7.30 -1.88
CA ASP A 58 -1.47 -8.28 -2.39
C ASP A 58 -0.44 -8.72 -1.34
N VAL A 59 -0.31 -7.95 -0.26
CA VAL A 59 0.58 -8.27 0.87
C VAL A 59 -0.25 -8.41 2.13
N SER A 60 -0.59 -9.64 2.48
CA SER A 60 -1.36 -9.95 3.68
C SER A 60 -0.58 -9.65 4.98
N GLU A 61 -1.29 -9.47 6.08
CA GLU A 61 -0.68 -9.35 7.41
C GLU A 61 0.11 -10.60 7.79
N SER A 62 -0.37 -11.78 7.37
CA SER A 62 0.35 -13.05 7.52
C SER A 62 1.72 -13.01 6.85
N LEU A 63 1.79 -12.49 5.62
CA LEU A 63 3.06 -12.35 4.89
C LEU A 63 4.01 -11.37 5.58
N ILE A 64 3.51 -10.26 6.13
CA ILE A 64 4.32 -9.32 6.93
C ILE A 64 4.87 -10.01 8.20
N CYS A 65 4.06 -10.84 8.85
CA CYS A 65 4.52 -11.65 9.97
C CYS A 65 5.64 -12.62 9.55
N GLN A 66 5.52 -13.25 8.37
CA GLN A 66 6.58 -14.10 7.82
C GLN A 66 7.84 -13.28 7.47
N MET A 67 7.71 -12.07 6.92
CA MET A 67 8.85 -11.16 6.70
C MET A 67 9.61 -10.90 8.01
N TYR A 68 8.88 -10.60 9.09
CA TYR A 68 9.48 -10.41 10.41
C TYR A 68 10.24 -11.66 10.86
N ARG A 69 9.62 -12.84 10.79
CA ARG A 69 10.22 -14.13 11.19
C ARG A 69 11.51 -14.43 10.44
N VAL A 70 11.52 -14.21 9.13
CA VAL A 70 12.71 -14.41 8.29
C VAL A 70 13.81 -13.39 8.63
N ASN A 71 13.48 -12.11 8.68
CA ASN A 71 14.47 -11.05 8.81
C ASN A 71 15.09 -10.97 10.22
N PHE A 72 14.29 -11.18 11.26
CA PHE A 72 14.71 -10.98 12.64
C PHE A 72 14.94 -12.27 13.40
N LEU A 73 14.08 -13.27 13.22
CA LEU A 73 14.17 -14.53 13.95
C LEU A 73 14.94 -15.63 13.20
N LYS A 74 15.22 -15.42 11.90
CA LYS A 74 15.86 -16.39 11.01
C LYS A 74 15.10 -17.73 10.95
N GLU A 75 13.79 -17.66 11.09
CA GLU A 75 12.89 -18.82 11.03
C GLU A 75 12.58 -19.17 9.57
N LYS A 76 12.37 -20.46 9.30
CA LYS A 76 11.90 -20.93 8.00
C LYS A 76 10.45 -20.55 7.77
N VAL A 77 10.17 -20.08 6.58
CA VAL A 77 8.82 -19.79 6.08
C VAL A 77 8.69 -20.29 4.64
N LYS A 78 7.46 -20.36 4.13
CA LYS A 78 7.20 -20.75 2.75
C LYS A 78 7.61 -19.63 1.79
N THR A 79 8.54 -19.92 0.88
CA THR A 79 9.03 -18.93 -0.10
C THR A 79 8.04 -18.61 -1.20
N SER A 80 7.12 -19.53 -1.51
CA SER A 80 6.15 -19.33 -2.60
C SER A 80 5.26 -18.10 -2.46
N GLU A 81 4.86 -17.76 -1.23
CA GLU A 81 4.03 -16.58 -0.96
C GLU A 81 4.79 -15.28 -1.25
N PHE A 82 6.08 -15.22 -0.91
CA PHE A 82 6.93 -14.07 -1.24
C PHE A 82 7.07 -13.87 -2.74
N THR A 83 7.28 -14.94 -3.49
CA THR A 83 7.44 -14.88 -4.95
C THR A 83 6.20 -14.30 -5.62
N VAL A 84 5.02 -14.76 -5.22
CA VAL A 84 3.75 -14.27 -5.75
C VAL A 84 3.51 -12.81 -5.38
N ALA A 85 3.71 -12.45 -4.11
CA ALA A 85 3.51 -11.08 -3.64
C ALA A 85 4.49 -10.09 -4.30
N VAL A 86 5.77 -10.47 -4.45
CA VAL A 86 6.76 -9.64 -5.16
C VAL A 86 6.32 -9.38 -6.59
N ALA A 87 5.93 -10.44 -7.34
CA ALA A 87 5.50 -10.29 -8.73
C ALA A 87 4.28 -9.35 -8.85
N ARG A 88 3.30 -9.47 -7.94
CA ARG A 88 2.13 -8.60 -7.89
C ARG A 88 2.49 -7.15 -7.57
N CYS A 89 3.34 -6.93 -6.58
CA CYS A 89 3.80 -5.59 -6.23
C CYS A 89 4.61 -4.94 -7.36
N GLU A 90 5.40 -5.71 -8.11
CA GLU A 90 6.11 -5.23 -9.30
C GLU A 90 5.15 -4.82 -10.42
N GLU A 91 4.09 -5.60 -10.64
CA GLU A 91 3.04 -5.28 -11.60
C GLU A 91 2.33 -3.97 -11.23
N LEU A 92 1.98 -3.78 -9.95
CA LEU A 92 1.35 -2.57 -9.45
C LEU A 92 2.25 -1.33 -9.54
N LEU A 93 3.56 -1.49 -9.61
CA LEU A 93 4.53 -0.39 -9.74
C LEU A 93 4.90 -0.09 -11.20
N GLN A 94 4.24 -0.67 -12.19
CA GLN A 94 4.48 -0.32 -13.59
C GLN A 94 4.05 1.12 -13.88
N PRO A 95 4.80 1.84 -14.74
CA PRO A 95 4.46 3.20 -15.15
C PRO A 95 3.04 3.31 -15.72
N CYS A 96 2.37 4.44 -15.47
CA CYS A 96 1.02 4.69 -15.94
C CYS A 96 0.94 4.96 -17.45
N ALA A 97 -0.24 4.74 -18.02
CA ALA A 97 -0.61 5.20 -19.35
C ALA A 97 -1.18 6.63 -19.33
N VAL A 98 -1.35 7.24 -20.50
CA VAL A 98 -1.92 8.61 -20.60
C VAL A 98 -3.38 8.64 -20.15
N GLU A 99 -4.11 7.55 -20.39
CA GLU A 99 -5.51 7.37 -19.99
C GLU A 99 -5.67 7.41 -18.48
N ASP A 100 -4.72 6.85 -17.72
CA ASP A 100 -4.73 6.87 -16.25
C ASP A 100 -4.61 8.29 -15.71
N VAL A 101 -3.72 9.09 -16.31
CA VAL A 101 -3.56 10.51 -15.97
C VAL A 101 -4.82 11.29 -16.31
N GLN A 102 -5.43 11.01 -17.46
CA GLN A 102 -6.67 11.67 -17.88
C GLN A 102 -7.79 11.41 -16.88
N VAL A 103 -8.03 10.15 -16.50
CA VAL A 103 -9.06 9.76 -15.52
C VAL A 103 -8.84 10.45 -14.17
N MET A 104 -7.60 10.51 -13.70
CA MET A 104 -7.24 11.23 -12.47
C MET A 104 -7.61 12.71 -12.56
N LEU A 105 -7.20 13.39 -13.63
CA LEU A 105 -7.44 14.82 -13.84
C LEU A 105 -8.93 15.14 -13.98
N GLU A 106 -9.69 14.33 -14.73
CA GLU A 106 -11.14 14.46 -14.90
C GLU A 106 -11.86 14.33 -13.55
N THR A 107 -11.44 13.39 -12.70
CA THR A 107 -11.98 13.20 -11.34
C THR A 107 -11.76 14.44 -10.47
N ILE A 108 -10.55 15.00 -10.50
CA ILE A 108 -10.22 16.22 -9.76
C ILE A 108 -10.99 17.42 -10.28
N CYS A 109 -11.06 17.59 -11.64
CA CYS A 109 -11.80 18.68 -12.25
C CYS A 109 -13.29 18.62 -11.93
N SER A 110 -13.88 17.42 -11.91
CA SER A 110 -15.27 17.23 -11.50
C SER A 110 -15.48 17.64 -10.04
N THR A 111 -14.56 17.27 -9.14
CA THR A 111 -14.65 17.60 -7.71
C THR A 111 -14.56 19.10 -7.45
N PHE A 112 -13.66 19.80 -8.14
CA PHE A 112 -13.46 21.24 -8.00
C PHE A 112 -14.31 22.10 -8.93
N SER A 113 -15.16 21.49 -9.77
CA SER A 113 -15.98 22.18 -10.78
C SER A 113 -15.14 23.07 -11.70
N CYS A 114 -13.94 22.61 -12.07
CA CYS A 114 -13.04 23.32 -12.97
C CYS A 114 -12.92 22.59 -14.31
N SER A 115 -12.41 23.29 -15.34
CA SER A 115 -12.26 22.70 -16.66
C SER A 115 -11.08 21.74 -16.73
N ALA A 116 -11.27 20.60 -17.39
CA ALA A 116 -10.19 19.69 -17.72
C ALA A 116 -9.16 20.36 -18.65
N PRO A 117 -7.87 19.97 -18.59
CA PRO A 117 -6.86 20.48 -19.47
C PRO A 117 -7.17 20.08 -20.93
N ASN A 118 -6.77 20.93 -21.86
CA ASN A 118 -6.79 20.56 -23.28
C ASN A 118 -5.71 19.50 -23.58
N GLU A 119 -5.67 19.01 -24.82
CA GLU A 119 -4.74 17.96 -25.25
C GLU A 119 -3.27 18.29 -24.93
N LEU A 120 -2.83 19.53 -25.17
CA LEU A 120 -1.47 19.97 -24.85
C LEU A 120 -1.22 19.96 -23.33
N GLY A 121 -2.19 20.43 -22.57
CA GLY A 121 -2.14 20.38 -21.11
C GLY A 121 -2.06 18.94 -20.60
N LEU A 122 -2.93 18.04 -21.09
CA LEU A 122 -2.90 16.62 -20.73
C LEU A 122 -1.53 15.98 -21.04
N LYS A 123 -0.97 16.27 -22.21
CA LYS A 123 0.37 15.81 -22.58
C LYS A 123 1.43 16.30 -21.59
N THR A 124 1.34 17.55 -21.14
CA THR A 124 2.27 18.11 -20.15
C THR A 124 2.17 17.38 -18.81
N TYR A 125 0.95 17.12 -18.32
CA TYR A 125 0.74 16.33 -17.09
C TYR A 125 1.31 14.93 -17.25
N TRP A 126 0.98 14.25 -18.36
CA TRP A 126 1.46 12.89 -18.60
C TRP A 126 2.99 12.82 -18.65
N GLU A 127 3.67 13.71 -19.37
CA GLU A 127 5.14 13.71 -19.43
C GLU A 127 5.81 13.79 -18.05
N LEU A 128 5.20 14.48 -17.11
CA LEU A 128 5.71 14.59 -15.73
C LEU A 128 5.29 13.43 -14.83
N LEU A 129 4.13 12.84 -15.08
CA LEU A 129 3.52 11.84 -14.22
C LEU A 129 3.75 10.39 -14.70
N LYS A 130 4.12 10.18 -15.96
CA LYS A 130 4.25 8.85 -16.58
C LYS A 130 5.21 7.88 -15.88
N LYS A 131 6.13 8.38 -15.06
CA LYS A 131 7.06 7.54 -14.28
C LYS A 131 6.40 6.90 -13.06
N TYR A 132 5.24 7.39 -12.63
CA TYR A 132 4.54 6.87 -11.47
C TYR A 132 3.51 5.82 -11.87
N PRO A 133 3.27 4.82 -11.02
CA PRO A 133 2.25 3.80 -11.29
C PRO A 133 0.83 4.37 -11.14
N ALA A 134 -0.05 3.95 -12.03
CA ALA A 134 -1.47 4.34 -12.03
C ALA A 134 -2.17 3.98 -10.70
N GLY A 135 -1.76 2.89 -10.04
CA GLY A 135 -2.29 2.47 -8.76
C GLY A 135 -2.13 3.47 -7.61
N LEU A 136 -1.22 4.45 -7.73
CA LEU A 136 -1.07 5.54 -6.75
C LEU A 136 -2.08 6.68 -6.97
N PHE A 137 -2.64 6.84 -8.16
CA PHE A 137 -3.48 7.97 -8.50
C PHE A 137 -4.76 8.09 -7.66
N PRO A 138 -5.49 7.01 -7.32
CA PRO A 138 -6.64 7.11 -6.44
C PRO A 138 -6.32 7.73 -5.07
N TYR A 139 -5.18 7.37 -4.48
CA TYR A 139 -4.74 7.89 -3.17
C TYR A 139 -4.34 9.36 -3.24
N VAL A 140 -3.60 9.73 -4.28
CA VAL A 140 -3.19 11.12 -4.55
C VAL A 140 -4.41 11.98 -4.85
N THR A 141 -5.34 11.49 -5.68
CA THR A 141 -6.60 12.18 -5.99
C THR A 141 -7.40 12.46 -4.72
N LEU A 142 -7.60 11.44 -3.88
CA LEU A 142 -8.32 11.59 -2.62
C LEU A 142 -7.63 12.62 -1.70
N HIS A 143 -6.30 12.54 -1.58
CA HIS A 143 -5.54 13.48 -0.77
C HIS A 143 -5.67 14.91 -1.29
N ILE A 144 -5.52 15.13 -2.59
CA ILE A 144 -5.68 16.45 -3.22
C ILE A 144 -7.10 16.97 -3.01
N CYS A 145 -8.12 16.17 -3.27
CA CYS A 145 -9.52 16.57 -3.07
C CYS A 145 -9.82 16.95 -1.62
N ALA A 146 -9.15 16.33 -0.65
CA ALA A 146 -9.35 16.60 0.77
C ALA A 146 -8.55 17.81 1.29
N THR A 147 -7.41 18.13 0.71
CA THR A 147 -6.45 19.10 1.28
C THR A 147 -6.23 20.35 0.43
N TYR A 148 -6.45 20.27 -0.89
CA TYR A 148 -6.22 21.37 -1.81
C TYR A 148 -7.30 22.44 -1.67
N LYS A 149 -6.87 23.68 -1.44
CA LYS A 149 -7.78 24.78 -1.04
C LYS A 149 -8.22 25.68 -2.21
N TYR A 150 -7.68 25.45 -3.40
CA TYR A 150 -7.92 26.35 -4.53
C TYR A 150 -8.96 25.76 -5.49
N PRO A 151 -9.92 26.54 -6.02
CA PRO A 151 -10.93 26.08 -6.95
C PRO A 151 -10.36 26.02 -8.40
N ARG A 152 -9.23 25.33 -8.57
CA ARG A 152 -8.56 25.13 -9.85
C ARG A 152 -7.88 23.78 -9.89
N LEU A 153 -7.58 23.30 -11.08
CA LEU A 153 -6.75 22.11 -11.22
C LEU A 153 -5.35 22.38 -10.64
N PRO A 154 -4.82 21.52 -9.75
CA PRO A 154 -3.46 21.62 -9.24
C PRO A 154 -2.44 21.61 -10.38
N MET A 155 -1.37 22.36 -10.25
CA MET A 155 -0.26 22.31 -11.21
C MET A 155 0.45 20.94 -11.13
N PRO A 156 1.07 20.46 -12.23
CA PRO A 156 1.76 19.15 -12.21
C PRO A 156 2.74 18.99 -11.05
N MET A 157 3.47 20.04 -10.68
CA MET A 157 4.43 20.02 -9.57
C MET A 157 3.76 19.80 -8.20
N GLU A 158 2.49 20.17 -8.05
CA GLU A 158 1.74 19.97 -6.79
C GLU A 158 1.40 18.48 -6.58
N PHE A 159 1.27 17.71 -7.67
CA PHE A 159 1.11 16.26 -7.60
C PHE A 159 2.42 15.55 -7.23
N LEU A 160 3.56 16.03 -7.73
CA LEU A 160 4.83 15.35 -7.59
C LEU A 160 5.23 15.18 -6.12
N THR A 161 4.92 16.17 -5.27
CA THR A 161 5.23 16.09 -3.84
C THR A 161 4.64 14.84 -3.19
N TYR A 162 3.37 14.56 -3.47
CA TYR A 162 2.67 13.39 -2.93
C TYR A 162 3.09 12.09 -3.61
N LEU A 163 3.21 12.13 -4.94
CA LEU A 163 3.60 10.95 -5.72
C LEU A 163 5.02 10.49 -5.39
N ASP A 164 5.97 11.40 -5.22
CA ASP A 164 7.35 11.06 -4.86
C ASP A 164 7.39 10.37 -3.48
N GLU A 165 6.63 10.86 -2.50
CA GLU A 165 6.57 10.27 -1.16
C GLU A 165 5.95 8.87 -1.18
N GLU A 166 4.77 8.72 -1.80
CA GLU A 166 4.07 7.44 -1.85
C GLU A 166 4.80 6.40 -2.71
N TYR A 167 5.40 6.84 -3.83
CA TYR A 167 6.21 5.97 -4.66
C TYR A 167 7.50 5.50 -3.96
N ALA A 168 8.14 6.40 -3.20
CA ALA A 168 9.30 6.04 -2.40
C ALA A 168 8.96 5.03 -1.30
N LYS A 169 7.81 5.19 -0.61
CA LYS A 169 7.31 4.23 0.39
C LYS A 169 7.05 2.86 -0.25
N ALA A 170 6.34 2.83 -1.38
CA ALA A 170 6.03 1.60 -2.09
C ALA A 170 7.29 0.88 -2.60
N SER A 171 8.22 1.62 -3.19
CA SER A 171 9.48 1.07 -3.71
C SER A 171 10.36 0.50 -2.58
N ARG A 172 10.45 1.19 -1.43
CA ARG A 172 11.17 0.71 -0.26
C ARG A 172 10.56 -0.56 0.29
N PHE A 173 9.25 -0.58 0.45
CA PHE A 173 8.54 -1.76 0.94
C PHE A 173 8.73 -2.97 0.03
N LEU A 174 8.64 -2.79 -1.31
CA LEU A 174 8.93 -3.85 -2.27
C LEU A 174 10.35 -4.38 -2.13
N LEU A 175 11.34 -3.51 -1.92
CA LEU A 175 12.72 -3.93 -1.70
C LEU A 175 12.85 -4.79 -0.42
N GLU A 176 12.20 -4.40 0.67
CA GLU A 176 12.17 -5.17 1.91
C GLU A 176 11.50 -6.54 1.72
N LEU A 177 10.40 -6.59 0.96
CA LEU A 177 9.71 -7.83 0.60
C LEU A 177 10.60 -8.77 -0.23
N LYS A 178 11.32 -8.24 -1.23
CA LYS A 178 12.29 -8.99 -2.04
C LYS A 178 13.42 -9.56 -1.19
N ASN A 179 13.96 -8.75 -0.28
CA ASN A 179 15.04 -9.17 0.61
C ASN A 179 14.56 -10.30 1.53
N ALA A 180 13.36 -10.18 2.10
CA ALA A 180 12.78 -11.24 2.93
C ALA A 180 12.57 -12.54 2.13
N GLY A 181 12.08 -12.46 0.91
CA GLY A 181 11.94 -13.62 0.02
C GLY A 181 13.28 -14.29 -0.31
N ALA A 182 14.33 -13.50 -0.57
CA ALA A 182 15.68 -14.02 -0.83
C ALA A 182 16.27 -14.73 0.41
N TRP A 183 16.09 -14.15 1.61
CA TRP A 183 16.49 -14.77 2.86
C TRP A 183 15.73 -16.07 3.16
N ALA A 184 14.41 -16.09 2.91
CA ALA A 184 13.58 -17.29 3.05
C ALA A 184 14.13 -18.43 2.17
N LEU A 185 14.42 -18.14 0.90
CA LEU A 185 14.99 -19.10 -0.03
C LEU A 185 16.36 -19.64 0.44
N GLN A 186 17.22 -18.76 0.95
CA GLN A 186 18.53 -19.16 1.47
C GLN A 186 18.39 -20.09 2.69
N LEU A 187 17.45 -19.80 3.61
CA LEU A 187 17.17 -20.65 4.77
C LEU A 187 16.60 -22.03 4.39
N GLU A 188 15.82 -22.11 3.30
CA GLU A 188 15.37 -23.39 2.76
C GLU A 188 16.55 -24.23 2.24
N GLN A 189 17.48 -23.63 1.49
CA GLN A 189 18.60 -24.31 0.85
C GLN A 189 19.68 -24.80 1.82
N THR A 190 19.93 -24.07 2.91
CA THR A 190 20.99 -24.40 3.87
C THR A 190 20.68 -25.63 4.71
N GLN A 191 19.43 -26.02 4.88
CA GLN A 191 19.04 -27.17 5.70
C GLN A 191 18.71 -28.44 4.89
N GLY A 192 18.67 -28.36 3.55
CA GLY A 192 18.55 -29.57 2.71
C GLY A 192 19.85 -30.32 2.51
N LYS A 193 20.94 -29.90 3.18
CA LYS A 193 22.29 -30.49 3.06
C LYS A 193 22.77 -31.25 4.31
N ILE A 194 21.87 -31.61 5.23
CA ILE A 194 22.17 -32.46 6.41
C ILE A 194 21.58 -33.84 6.22
#